data_b7c18ea2a7561a74b1e06e84492b1053
#
_entry.id   b7c18ea2a7561a74b1e06e84492b1053
#
_cell.length_a   1.000
_cell.length_b   1.000
_cell.length_c   1.000
_cell.angle_alpha   90.00
_cell.angle_beta   90.00
_cell.angle_gamma   90.00
#
_symmetry.space_group_name_H-M   'P 1'
#
loop_
_entity.id
_entity.type
_entity.pdbx_description
1 polymer ?
#
loop_
_entity_poly.entity_id
_entity_poly.type
_entity_poly.pdbx_seq_one_letter_code
_entity_poly.pdbx_strand_id
1 'polypeptide(L)'
;MTLAASPARERVVRPKRPRHLSEAMRCETAFRLILSECLEEVATNHEALSSGDPAALHQTRIALTRLKAAIAFYGPMVADSEWTRLKSELKWLSAYLGATRDLDVAIENSKGLPEERMLMTARTDAFEALREALQSDRYWQWFDGMWDWVGSGPWTTRQDPRAAQRRAVPVSVFHARRLAQWHGKLCHKSRGLQGMGKNKRHRVRLASKRLRYAIEFSEGGLPADVYASWRNVLKHLRKGQQLLGELNDDEVRRKLFESADALDQGADEGKARHQRVHERKRKSQLLRRAAAIYRKIAE
;
A
#
# COMPACT_ATOMS: atom_id res chain seq x y z
N MET A 1 17.60 21.16 -35.14
CA MET A 1 18.28 20.55 -33.98
C MET A 1 17.47 19.33 -33.57
N THR A 2 17.98 18.17 -33.94
CA THR A 2 17.34 16.87 -33.76
C THR A 2 17.56 16.43 -32.31
N LEU A 3 16.50 16.35 -31.51
CA LEU A 3 16.54 15.78 -30.17
C LEU A 3 16.88 14.30 -30.31
N ALA A 4 18.07 13.92 -29.87
CA ALA A 4 18.52 12.53 -29.79
C ALA A 4 17.58 11.78 -28.84
N ALA A 5 16.93 10.73 -29.36
CA ALA A 5 16.16 9.77 -28.57
C ALA A 5 17.10 9.20 -27.50
N SER A 6 16.69 9.31 -26.24
CA SER A 6 17.38 8.67 -25.11
C SER A 6 17.46 7.15 -25.39
N PRO A 7 18.64 6.51 -25.27
CA PRO A 7 18.76 5.10 -25.56
C PRO A 7 17.84 4.33 -24.60
N ALA A 8 17.00 3.48 -25.18
CA ALA A 8 16.23 2.49 -24.43
C ALA A 8 17.22 1.71 -23.56
N ARG A 9 17.22 1.95 -22.24
CA ARG A 9 18.11 1.25 -21.30
C ARG A 9 17.86 -0.23 -21.46
N GLU A 10 18.88 -0.96 -21.90
CA GLU A 10 18.87 -2.41 -22.00
C GLU A 10 18.31 -2.99 -20.67
N ARG A 11 17.24 -3.75 -20.79
CA ARG A 11 16.71 -4.52 -19.65
C ARG A 11 17.82 -5.43 -19.16
N VAL A 12 18.44 -5.08 -18.04
CA VAL A 12 19.32 -6.01 -17.33
C VAL A 12 18.49 -7.25 -17.02
N VAL A 13 18.70 -8.32 -17.77
CA VAL A 13 18.08 -9.63 -17.53
C VAL A 13 18.65 -10.15 -16.23
N ARG A 14 17.89 -9.95 -15.16
CA ARG A 14 18.27 -10.41 -13.82
C ARG A 14 17.92 -11.89 -13.69
N PRO A 15 18.76 -12.70 -13.02
CA PRO A 15 18.54 -14.14 -12.94
C PRO A 15 17.20 -14.43 -12.25
N LYS A 16 16.40 -15.34 -12.82
CA LYS A 16 15.16 -15.84 -12.21
C LYS A 16 15.48 -16.42 -10.85
N ARG A 17 15.05 -15.73 -9.79
CA ARG A 17 15.17 -16.22 -8.41
C ARG A 17 14.01 -17.18 -8.10
N PRO A 18 14.18 -18.11 -7.15
CA PRO A 18 13.08 -18.96 -6.71
C PRO A 18 11.92 -18.06 -6.21
N ARG A 19 10.72 -18.27 -6.74
CA ARG A 19 9.54 -17.43 -6.45
C ARG A 19 8.87 -17.75 -5.10
N HIS A 20 9.41 -18.70 -4.34
CA HIS A 20 8.78 -19.16 -3.11
C HIS A 20 9.77 -19.13 -1.95
N LEU A 21 9.29 -18.66 -0.80
CA LEU A 21 10.01 -18.78 0.45
C LEU A 21 10.09 -20.25 0.88
N SER A 22 11.12 -20.59 1.66
CA SER A 22 11.20 -21.87 2.39
C SER A 22 11.50 -21.57 3.86
N GLU A 23 11.06 -22.45 4.75
CA GLU A 23 11.16 -22.27 6.20
C GLU A 23 12.61 -22.03 6.69
N ALA A 24 13.56 -22.75 6.09
CA ALA A 24 14.98 -22.67 6.42
C ALA A 24 15.72 -21.49 5.75
N MET A 25 15.05 -20.77 4.81
CA MET A 25 15.66 -19.63 4.13
C MET A 25 16.08 -18.56 5.14
N ARG A 26 17.27 -17.94 4.92
CA ARG A 26 17.71 -16.82 5.75
C ARG A 26 16.85 -15.59 5.54
N CYS A 27 16.61 -14.81 6.59
CA CYS A 27 15.83 -13.58 6.53
C CYS A 27 16.34 -12.59 5.48
N GLU A 28 17.65 -12.51 5.31
CA GLU A 28 18.29 -11.68 4.27
C GLU A 28 17.85 -12.09 2.86
N THR A 29 17.88 -13.38 2.55
CA THR A 29 17.48 -13.92 1.26
C THR A 29 15.98 -13.73 1.02
N ALA A 30 15.16 -14.02 2.02
CA ALA A 30 13.71 -13.82 1.95
C ALA A 30 13.33 -12.34 1.73
N PHE A 31 14.00 -11.43 2.42
CA PHE A 31 13.80 -9.99 2.23
C PHE A 31 14.10 -9.56 0.80
N ARG A 32 15.27 -9.94 0.26
CA ARG A 32 15.64 -9.64 -1.13
C ARG A 32 14.62 -10.19 -2.12
N LEU A 33 14.17 -11.42 -1.91
CA LEU A 33 13.18 -12.08 -2.77
C LEU A 33 11.86 -11.29 -2.81
N ILE A 34 11.28 -10.99 -1.64
CA ILE A 34 10.01 -10.29 -1.52
C ILE A 34 10.08 -8.89 -2.15
N LEU A 35 11.18 -8.16 -1.92
CA LEU A 35 11.32 -6.81 -2.49
C LEU A 35 11.57 -6.85 -3.99
N SER A 36 12.37 -7.80 -4.49
CA SER A 36 12.59 -7.98 -5.92
C SER A 36 11.27 -8.25 -6.65
N GLU A 37 10.41 -9.11 -6.13
CA GLU A 37 9.07 -9.35 -6.70
C GLU A 37 8.23 -8.07 -6.77
N CYS A 38 8.24 -7.26 -5.71
CA CYS A 38 7.52 -5.98 -5.71
C CYS A 38 8.07 -4.99 -6.75
N LEU A 39 9.40 -4.92 -6.92
CA LEU A 39 10.04 -4.04 -7.90
C LEU A 39 9.83 -4.54 -9.34
N GLU A 40 9.86 -5.85 -9.55
CA GLU A 40 9.53 -6.47 -10.84
C GLU A 40 8.08 -6.16 -11.25
N GLU A 41 7.14 -6.20 -10.31
CA GLU A 41 5.74 -5.83 -10.56
C GLU A 41 5.61 -4.34 -10.93
N VAL A 42 6.36 -3.45 -10.28
CA VAL A 42 6.42 -2.02 -10.65
C VAL A 42 6.97 -1.86 -12.06
N ALA A 43 8.06 -2.55 -12.39
CA ALA A 43 8.67 -2.49 -13.73
C ALA A 43 7.73 -3.01 -14.83
N THR A 44 7.06 -4.14 -14.58
CA THR A 44 6.14 -4.76 -15.54
C THR A 44 4.95 -3.86 -15.86
N ASN A 45 4.47 -3.13 -14.87
CA ASN A 45 3.32 -2.22 -15.06
C ASN A 45 3.71 -0.83 -15.57
N HIS A 46 5.00 -0.50 -15.71
CA HIS A 46 5.46 0.86 -15.98
C HIS A 46 4.93 1.44 -17.30
N GLU A 47 4.96 0.66 -18.39
CA GLU A 47 4.51 1.08 -19.71
C GLU A 47 2.99 1.34 -19.74
N ALA A 48 2.20 0.39 -19.25
CA ALA A 48 0.76 0.52 -19.17
C ALA A 48 0.34 1.66 -18.22
N LEU A 49 1.06 1.83 -17.10
CA LEU A 49 0.86 2.95 -16.18
C LEU A 49 1.13 4.29 -16.86
N SER A 50 2.22 4.40 -17.63
CA SER A 50 2.58 5.62 -18.38
C SER A 50 1.60 5.94 -19.50
N SER A 51 0.87 4.93 -20.00
CA SER A 51 -0.22 5.08 -20.99
C SER A 51 -1.59 5.37 -20.34
N GLY A 52 -1.66 5.45 -19.01
CA GLY A 52 -2.86 5.84 -18.27
C GLY A 52 -3.82 4.71 -17.92
N ASP A 53 -3.38 3.45 -18.00
CA ASP A 53 -4.18 2.29 -17.61
C ASP A 53 -4.51 2.31 -16.10
N PRO A 54 -5.80 2.39 -15.70
CA PRO A 54 -6.21 2.39 -14.30
C PRO A 54 -5.89 1.07 -13.57
N ALA A 55 -5.83 -0.06 -14.29
CA ALA A 55 -5.47 -1.35 -13.71
C ALA A 55 -3.97 -1.38 -13.38
N ALA A 56 -3.10 -0.92 -14.27
CA ALA A 56 -1.67 -0.79 -14.05
C ALA A 56 -1.36 0.18 -12.88
N LEU A 57 -2.08 1.30 -12.80
CA LEU A 57 -2.02 2.22 -11.67
C LEU A 57 -2.36 1.51 -10.35
N HIS A 58 -3.44 0.73 -10.34
CA HIS A 58 -3.86 0.00 -9.15
C HIS A 58 -2.82 -1.06 -8.74
N GLN A 59 -2.31 -1.86 -9.67
CA GLN A 59 -1.29 -2.89 -9.40
C GLN A 59 0.03 -2.28 -8.91
N THR A 60 0.50 -1.21 -9.53
CA THR A 60 1.70 -0.49 -9.07
C THR A 60 1.52 0.01 -7.62
N ARG A 61 0.37 0.56 -7.27
CA ARG A 61 0.07 0.98 -5.88
C ARG A 61 0.06 -0.19 -4.90
N ILE A 62 -0.45 -1.36 -5.32
CA ILE A 62 -0.40 -2.58 -4.50
C ILE A 62 1.06 -2.99 -4.28
N ALA A 63 1.86 -3.08 -5.35
CA ALA A 63 3.27 -3.46 -5.30
C ALA A 63 4.06 -2.54 -4.34
N LEU A 64 3.91 -1.22 -4.46
CA LEU A 64 4.55 -0.26 -3.57
C LEU A 64 4.05 -0.32 -2.12
N THR A 65 2.80 -0.71 -1.90
CA THR A 65 2.27 -0.89 -0.54
C THR A 65 2.81 -2.17 0.09
N ARG A 66 2.93 -3.26 -0.69
CA ARG A 66 3.58 -4.52 -0.28
C ARG A 66 5.06 -4.27 0.05
N LEU A 67 5.78 -3.58 -0.82
CA LEU A 67 7.17 -3.18 -0.62
C LEU A 67 7.36 -2.41 0.70
N LYS A 68 6.54 -1.37 0.96
CA LYS A 68 6.57 -0.63 2.23
C LYS A 68 6.26 -1.52 3.44
N ALA A 69 5.34 -2.46 3.30
CA ALA A 69 5.00 -3.39 4.38
C ALA A 69 6.15 -4.36 4.66
N ALA A 70 6.81 -4.90 3.63
CA ALA A 70 7.96 -5.79 3.77
C ALA A 70 9.14 -5.07 4.45
N ILE A 71 9.50 -3.87 3.98
CA ILE A 71 10.59 -3.09 4.61
C ILE A 71 10.28 -2.79 6.08
N ALA A 72 9.03 -2.43 6.41
CA ALA A 72 8.64 -2.20 7.80
C ALA A 72 8.66 -3.50 8.63
N PHE A 73 8.34 -4.62 8.03
CA PHE A 73 8.36 -5.94 8.68
C PHE A 73 9.79 -6.37 9.02
N TYR A 74 10.71 -6.22 8.09
CA TYR A 74 12.14 -6.49 8.27
C TYR A 74 12.93 -5.30 8.86
N GLY A 75 12.27 -4.21 9.23
CA GLY A 75 12.89 -2.98 9.72
C GLY A 75 14.01 -3.16 10.74
N PRO A 76 13.92 -4.07 11.74
CA PRO A 76 15.02 -4.33 12.66
C PRO A 76 16.32 -4.82 12.02
N MET A 77 16.25 -5.36 10.79
CA MET A 77 17.39 -5.86 10.03
C MET A 77 17.95 -4.82 9.07
N VAL A 78 17.08 -4.01 8.44
CA VAL A 78 17.40 -3.21 7.25
C VAL A 78 17.41 -1.69 7.47
N ALA A 79 17.17 -1.20 8.69
CA ALA A 79 17.15 0.25 8.97
C ALA A 79 18.54 0.88 8.77
N ASP A 80 18.67 1.78 7.77
CA ASP A 80 19.87 2.55 7.49
C ASP A 80 19.53 3.96 6.94
N SER A 81 20.54 4.78 6.71
CA SER A 81 20.38 6.14 6.18
C SER A 81 19.90 6.16 4.73
N GLU A 82 20.35 5.20 3.91
CA GLU A 82 19.96 5.09 2.50
C GLU A 82 18.47 4.78 2.37
N TRP A 83 17.95 3.89 3.22
CA TRP A 83 16.51 3.68 3.29
C TRP A 83 15.73 4.97 3.61
N THR A 84 16.28 5.85 4.45
CA THR A 84 15.62 7.12 4.79
C THR A 84 15.49 8.01 3.56
N ARG A 85 16.50 8.08 2.70
CA ARG A 85 16.50 8.78 1.43
C ARG A 85 15.47 8.17 0.47
N LEU A 86 15.59 6.88 0.20
CA LEU A 86 14.69 6.15 -0.72
C LEU A 86 13.22 6.20 -0.30
N LYS A 87 12.96 6.20 1.01
CA LYS A 87 11.61 6.34 1.56
C LYS A 87 11.00 7.72 1.28
N SER A 88 11.80 8.77 1.26
CA SER A 88 11.34 10.12 0.90
C SER A 88 10.89 10.15 -0.56
N GLU A 89 11.69 9.58 -1.46
CA GLU A 89 11.35 9.48 -2.87
C GLU A 89 10.13 8.60 -3.12
N LEU A 90 10.03 7.48 -2.40
CA LEU A 90 8.85 6.61 -2.46
C LEU A 90 7.57 7.32 -1.94
N LYS A 91 7.70 8.23 -0.98
CA LYS A 91 6.58 9.07 -0.52
C LYS A 91 6.17 10.05 -1.61
N TRP A 92 7.13 10.70 -2.26
CA TRP A 92 6.90 11.59 -3.38
C TRP A 92 6.13 10.89 -4.52
N LEU A 93 6.65 9.78 -5.05
CA LEU A 93 5.96 8.99 -6.10
C LEU A 93 4.55 8.55 -5.67
N SER A 94 4.41 8.11 -4.41
CA SER A 94 3.13 7.65 -3.88
C SER A 94 2.07 8.75 -3.77
N ALA A 95 2.45 10.02 -3.76
CA ALA A 95 1.51 11.15 -3.76
C ALA A 95 0.83 11.28 -5.13
N TYR A 96 1.58 11.23 -6.24
CA TYR A 96 1.02 11.27 -7.59
C TYR A 96 0.11 10.06 -7.87
N LEU A 97 0.61 8.85 -7.62
CA LEU A 97 -0.18 7.63 -7.75
C LEU A 97 -1.45 7.68 -6.88
N GLY A 98 -1.37 8.34 -5.71
CA GLY A 98 -2.48 8.53 -4.80
C GLY A 98 -3.56 9.42 -5.37
N ALA A 99 -3.17 10.62 -5.80
CA ALA A 99 -4.07 11.62 -6.34
C ALA A 99 -4.85 11.07 -7.55
N THR A 100 -4.14 10.47 -8.51
CA THR A 100 -4.78 9.89 -9.70
C THR A 100 -5.76 8.76 -9.33
N ARG A 101 -5.38 7.84 -8.43
CA ARG A 101 -6.26 6.74 -8.04
C ARG A 101 -7.47 7.17 -7.23
N ASP A 102 -7.34 8.17 -6.39
CA ASP A 102 -8.46 8.69 -5.61
C ASP A 102 -9.52 9.32 -6.54
N LEU A 103 -9.10 9.92 -7.66
CA LEU A 103 -9.98 10.40 -8.73
C LEU A 103 -10.62 9.25 -9.53
N ASP A 104 -9.87 8.20 -9.91
CA ASP A 104 -10.44 7.01 -10.55
C ASP A 104 -11.60 6.43 -9.71
N VAL A 105 -11.39 6.30 -8.39
CA VAL A 105 -12.42 5.78 -7.47
C VAL A 105 -13.60 6.75 -7.34
N ALA A 106 -13.34 8.06 -7.34
CA ALA A 106 -14.39 9.07 -7.28
C ALA A 106 -15.27 9.04 -8.54
N ILE A 107 -14.66 8.96 -9.73
CA ILE A 107 -15.37 8.84 -11.01
C ILE A 107 -16.24 7.60 -11.02
N GLU A 108 -15.69 6.44 -10.63
CA GLU A 108 -16.42 5.18 -10.59
C GLU A 108 -17.68 5.27 -9.71
N ASN A 109 -17.59 5.99 -8.60
CA ASN A 109 -18.70 6.20 -7.65
C ASN A 109 -19.65 7.34 -8.04
N SER A 110 -19.33 8.14 -9.07
CA SER A 110 -20.10 9.30 -9.51
C SER A 110 -20.64 9.16 -10.93
N LYS A 111 -20.64 7.95 -11.48
CA LYS A 111 -21.14 7.66 -12.82
C LYS A 111 -22.59 8.11 -12.98
N GLY A 112 -22.84 8.92 -14.02
CA GLY A 112 -24.17 9.47 -14.33
C GLY A 112 -24.58 10.67 -13.44
N LEU A 113 -23.70 11.15 -12.56
CA LEU A 113 -23.94 12.36 -11.77
C LEU A 113 -23.32 13.60 -12.45
N PRO A 114 -23.83 14.81 -12.20
CA PRO A 114 -23.31 16.04 -12.81
C PRO A 114 -21.81 16.26 -12.60
N GLU A 115 -21.28 15.82 -11.48
CA GLU A 115 -19.89 15.99 -11.05
C GLU A 115 -18.90 15.11 -11.82
N GLU A 116 -19.35 14.07 -12.51
CA GLU A 116 -18.49 13.14 -13.24
C GLU A 116 -17.56 13.85 -14.21
N ARG A 117 -18.08 14.83 -14.97
CA ARG A 117 -17.31 15.59 -15.96
C ARG A 117 -16.15 16.37 -15.32
N MET A 118 -16.40 17.02 -14.20
CA MET A 118 -15.37 17.76 -13.46
C MET A 118 -14.29 16.82 -12.93
N LEU A 119 -14.69 15.67 -12.38
CA LEU A 119 -13.74 14.67 -11.90
C LEU A 119 -12.89 14.09 -13.02
N MET A 120 -13.45 13.92 -14.23
CA MET A 120 -12.69 13.48 -15.41
C MET A 120 -11.62 14.48 -15.81
N THR A 121 -11.92 15.80 -15.81
CA THR A 121 -10.93 16.84 -16.06
C THR A 121 -9.82 16.82 -15.02
N ALA A 122 -10.16 16.82 -13.73
CA ALA A 122 -9.18 16.74 -12.64
C ALA A 122 -8.32 15.47 -12.71
N ARG A 123 -8.90 14.35 -13.16
CA ARG A 123 -8.17 13.09 -13.38
C ARG A 123 -7.16 13.22 -14.51
N THR A 124 -7.50 13.93 -15.60
CA THR A 124 -6.58 14.17 -16.69
C THR A 124 -5.36 14.96 -16.22
N ASP A 125 -5.58 16.06 -15.49
CA ASP A 125 -4.49 16.88 -14.95
C ASP A 125 -3.59 16.09 -13.96
N ALA A 126 -4.21 15.31 -13.07
CA ALA A 126 -3.48 14.48 -12.12
C ALA A 126 -2.68 13.36 -12.82
N PHE A 127 -3.19 12.84 -13.94
CA PHE A 127 -2.50 11.83 -14.73
C PHE A 127 -1.32 12.44 -15.50
N GLU A 128 -1.46 13.61 -16.09
CA GLU A 128 -0.35 14.29 -16.75
C GLU A 128 0.81 14.55 -15.75
N ALA A 129 0.51 15.05 -14.57
CA ALA A 129 1.52 15.23 -13.52
C ALA A 129 2.17 13.89 -13.10
N LEU A 130 1.41 12.80 -13.03
CA LEU A 130 1.96 11.46 -12.78
C LEU A 130 2.86 11.00 -13.92
N ARG A 131 2.46 11.20 -15.17
CA ARG A 131 3.24 10.85 -16.37
C ARG A 131 4.58 11.56 -16.40
N GLU A 132 4.59 12.87 -16.15
CA GLU A 132 5.83 13.65 -16.03
C GLU A 132 6.74 13.10 -14.91
N ALA A 133 6.15 12.78 -13.75
CA ALA A 133 6.90 12.21 -12.65
C ALA A 133 7.53 10.85 -13.03
N LEU A 134 6.82 9.98 -13.74
CA LEU A 134 7.31 8.67 -14.21
C LEU A 134 8.41 8.76 -15.27
N GLN A 135 8.41 9.82 -16.07
CA GLN A 135 9.42 10.07 -17.11
C GLN A 135 10.66 10.78 -16.56
N SER A 136 10.61 11.32 -15.34
CA SER A 136 11.69 12.10 -14.75
C SER A 136 12.90 11.26 -14.37
N ASP A 137 14.10 11.85 -14.43
CA ASP A 137 15.33 11.24 -13.91
C ASP A 137 15.20 10.90 -12.42
N ARG A 138 14.41 11.65 -11.66
CA ARG A 138 14.13 11.41 -10.25
C ARG A 138 13.47 10.05 -10.02
N TYR A 139 12.51 9.66 -10.87
CA TYR A 139 11.86 8.34 -10.81
C TYR A 139 12.87 7.22 -11.06
N TRP A 140 13.69 7.35 -12.11
CA TRP A 140 14.67 6.33 -12.48
C TRP A 140 15.79 6.20 -11.44
N GLN A 141 16.29 7.33 -10.91
CA GLN A 141 17.26 7.32 -9.81
C GLN A 141 16.71 6.65 -8.56
N TRP A 142 15.43 6.88 -8.23
CA TRP A 142 14.77 6.17 -7.15
C TRP A 142 14.64 4.68 -7.45
N PHE A 143 14.20 4.32 -8.63
CA PHE A 143 13.94 2.93 -9.01
C PHE A 143 15.23 2.10 -9.02
N ASP A 144 16.28 2.61 -9.65
CA ASP A 144 17.61 1.98 -9.67
C ASP A 144 18.20 1.92 -8.25
N GLY A 145 18.12 3.02 -7.49
CA GLY A 145 18.56 3.07 -6.11
C GLY A 145 17.84 2.07 -5.19
N MET A 146 16.55 1.78 -5.44
CA MET A 146 15.83 0.72 -4.72
C MET A 146 16.40 -0.66 -5.03
N TRP A 147 16.72 -0.96 -6.29
CA TRP A 147 17.34 -2.22 -6.67
C TRP A 147 18.73 -2.40 -6.05
N ASP A 148 19.54 -1.35 -6.10
CA ASP A 148 20.88 -1.36 -5.52
C ASP A 148 20.83 -1.53 -4.01
N TRP A 149 19.92 -0.83 -3.35
CA TRP A 149 19.74 -0.96 -1.90
C TRP A 149 19.26 -2.37 -1.50
N VAL A 150 18.36 -2.98 -2.25
CA VAL A 150 17.91 -4.36 -2.00
C VAL A 150 19.04 -5.35 -2.22
N GLY A 151 19.85 -5.16 -3.25
CA GLY A 151 20.96 -6.05 -3.62
C GLY A 151 22.19 -5.94 -2.72
N SER A 152 22.62 -4.72 -2.44
CA SER A 152 23.93 -4.42 -1.83
C SER A 152 23.93 -3.20 -0.90
N GLY A 153 22.75 -2.75 -0.45
CA GLY A 153 22.66 -1.59 0.46
C GLY A 153 23.44 -1.76 1.76
N PRO A 154 23.69 -0.65 2.50
CA PRO A 154 24.50 -0.65 3.72
C PRO A 154 24.04 -1.65 4.79
N TRP A 155 22.75 -2.02 4.79
CA TRP A 155 22.20 -3.02 5.69
C TRP A 155 22.83 -4.41 5.51
N THR A 156 23.41 -4.73 4.34
CA THR A 156 24.02 -6.04 4.02
C THR A 156 25.36 -6.25 4.68
N THR A 157 26.15 -5.19 4.79
CA THR A 157 27.53 -5.22 5.31
C THR A 157 27.66 -4.76 6.76
N ARG A 158 26.54 -4.38 7.38
CA ARG A 158 26.51 -3.88 8.74
C ARG A 158 27.06 -4.91 9.73
N GLN A 159 28.19 -4.57 10.39
CA GLN A 159 28.91 -5.47 11.31
C GLN A 159 28.30 -5.56 12.72
N ASP A 160 27.25 -4.78 13.04
CA ASP A 160 26.55 -4.92 14.31
C ASP A 160 26.14 -6.41 14.50
N PRO A 161 26.61 -7.09 15.58
CA PRO A 161 26.34 -8.51 15.82
C PRO A 161 24.84 -8.84 15.83
N ARG A 162 24.01 -7.94 16.35
CA ARG A 162 22.56 -8.11 16.36
C ARG A 162 21.96 -8.04 14.94
N ALA A 163 22.47 -7.15 14.08
CA ALA A 163 22.02 -7.08 12.69
C ALA A 163 22.46 -8.30 11.90
N ALA A 164 23.70 -8.75 12.06
CA ALA A 164 24.22 -9.96 11.45
C ALA A 164 23.39 -11.21 11.87
N GLN A 165 23.12 -11.35 13.16
CA GLN A 165 22.27 -12.42 13.67
C GLN A 165 20.86 -12.40 13.04
N ARG A 166 20.22 -11.23 12.94
CA ARG A 166 18.89 -11.09 12.33
C ARG A 166 18.86 -11.45 10.84
N ARG A 167 19.95 -11.16 10.10
CA ARG A 167 20.06 -11.57 8.70
C ARG A 167 20.14 -13.07 8.54
N ALA A 168 20.82 -13.75 9.47
CA ALA A 168 21.08 -15.19 9.44
C ALA A 168 19.92 -16.05 9.95
N VAL A 169 19.00 -15.49 10.76
CA VAL A 169 17.87 -16.25 11.34
C VAL A 169 17.02 -16.88 10.22
N PRO A 170 16.55 -18.14 10.40
CA PRO A 170 15.57 -18.75 9.51
C PRO A 170 14.28 -17.92 9.43
N VAL A 171 13.73 -17.82 8.24
CA VAL A 171 12.54 -17.00 7.98
C VAL A 171 11.33 -17.47 8.80
N SER A 172 11.20 -18.79 9.03
CA SER A 172 10.11 -19.37 9.84
C SER A 172 10.10 -18.78 11.27
N VAL A 173 11.25 -18.72 11.91
CA VAL A 173 11.39 -18.18 13.28
C VAL A 173 11.12 -16.68 13.33
N PHE A 174 11.68 -15.94 12.37
CA PHE A 174 11.49 -14.49 12.31
C PHE A 174 10.04 -14.12 12.00
N HIS A 175 9.43 -14.76 10.98
CA HIS A 175 8.07 -14.47 10.57
C HIS A 175 7.06 -14.80 11.67
N ALA A 176 7.15 -15.96 12.30
CA ALA A 176 6.25 -16.34 13.39
C ALA A 176 6.26 -15.28 14.50
N ARG A 177 7.45 -14.87 14.95
CA ARG A 177 7.60 -13.85 15.99
C ARG A 177 7.06 -12.47 15.55
N ARG A 178 7.36 -12.05 14.33
CA ARG A 178 6.95 -10.71 13.82
C ARG A 178 5.46 -10.64 13.55
N LEU A 179 4.86 -11.68 13.00
CA LEU A 179 3.42 -11.76 12.79
C LEU A 179 2.67 -11.68 14.12
N ALA A 180 3.08 -12.45 15.13
CA ALA A 180 2.49 -12.39 16.47
C ALA A 180 2.58 -10.97 17.06
N GLN A 181 3.75 -10.31 16.94
CA GLN A 181 3.91 -8.93 17.41
C GLN A 181 2.99 -7.95 16.69
N TRP A 182 2.87 -8.06 15.37
CA TRP A 182 2.03 -7.15 14.57
C TRP A 182 0.56 -7.41 14.79
N HIS A 183 0.17 -8.67 14.94
CA HIS A 183 -1.19 -9.08 15.32
C HIS A 183 -1.58 -8.47 16.67
N GLY A 184 -0.79 -8.70 17.72
CA GLY A 184 -1.06 -8.13 19.04
C GLY A 184 -1.17 -6.59 19.04
N LYS A 185 -0.29 -5.91 18.26
CA LYS A 185 -0.39 -4.46 18.07
C LYS A 185 -1.67 -4.03 17.35
N LEU A 186 -2.14 -4.80 16.36
CA LEU A 186 -3.39 -4.53 15.68
C LEU A 186 -4.59 -4.73 16.61
N CYS A 187 -4.62 -5.84 17.35
CA CYS A 187 -5.67 -6.13 18.33
C CYS A 187 -5.78 -5.00 19.37
N HIS A 188 -4.65 -4.55 19.91
CA HIS A 188 -4.63 -3.39 20.81
C HIS A 188 -5.15 -2.11 20.14
N LYS A 189 -4.68 -1.79 18.93
CA LYS A 189 -5.09 -0.58 18.20
C LYS A 189 -6.54 -0.57 17.77
N SER A 190 -7.18 -1.71 17.56
CA SER A 190 -8.56 -1.83 17.09
C SER A 190 -9.59 -1.87 18.23
N ARG A 191 -9.15 -1.90 19.50
CA ARG A 191 -10.05 -1.83 20.66
C ARG A 191 -10.89 -0.54 20.60
N GLY A 192 -12.20 -0.70 20.72
CA GLY A 192 -13.14 0.45 20.67
C GLY A 192 -13.28 1.09 19.29
N LEU A 193 -13.00 0.37 18.20
CA LEU A 193 -13.03 0.86 16.81
C LEU A 193 -14.30 1.65 16.46
N GLN A 194 -15.45 1.24 16.99
CA GLN A 194 -16.75 1.88 16.72
C GLN A 194 -16.79 3.34 17.16
N GLY A 195 -16.18 3.68 18.31
CA GLY A 195 -16.12 5.04 18.86
C GLY A 195 -14.90 5.85 18.40
N MET A 196 -14.06 5.30 17.54
CA MET A 196 -12.82 5.99 17.14
C MET A 196 -13.07 7.14 16.17
N GLY A 197 -12.35 8.25 16.37
CA GLY A 197 -12.21 9.32 15.39
C GLY A 197 -11.45 8.88 14.14
N LYS A 198 -11.54 9.66 13.06
CA LYS A 198 -10.97 9.42 11.73
C LYS A 198 -9.49 8.97 11.76
N ASN A 199 -8.64 9.75 12.42
CA ASN A 199 -7.19 9.48 12.45
C ASN A 199 -6.84 8.16 13.13
N LYS A 200 -7.61 7.77 14.17
CA LYS A 200 -7.42 6.47 14.83
C LYS A 200 -7.85 5.31 13.92
N ARG A 201 -9.01 5.43 13.26
CA ARG A 201 -9.47 4.44 12.26
C ARG A 201 -8.49 4.28 11.11
N HIS A 202 -7.97 5.38 10.58
CA HIS A 202 -6.95 5.34 9.53
C HIS A 202 -5.70 4.58 9.98
N ARG A 203 -5.23 4.78 11.21
CA ARG A 203 -4.09 4.02 11.77
C ARG A 203 -4.39 2.51 11.90
N VAL A 204 -5.63 2.14 12.28
CA VAL A 204 -6.05 0.72 12.28
C VAL A 204 -6.04 0.16 10.86
N ARG A 205 -6.59 0.88 9.87
CA ARG A 205 -6.59 0.48 8.46
C ARG A 205 -5.18 0.26 7.92
N LEU A 206 -4.24 1.16 8.21
CA LEU A 206 -2.83 0.99 7.81
C LEU A 206 -2.17 -0.22 8.50
N ALA A 207 -2.41 -0.41 9.80
CA ALA A 207 -1.88 -1.58 10.53
C ALA A 207 -2.45 -2.90 9.98
N SER A 208 -3.75 -2.94 9.67
CA SER A 208 -4.40 -4.07 9.01
C SER A 208 -3.80 -4.39 7.65
N LYS A 209 -3.59 -3.39 6.80
CA LYS A 209 -2.96 -3.58 5.48
C LYS A 209 -1.55 -4.17 5.62
N ARG A 210 -0.76 -3.64 6.55
CA ARG A 210 0.60 -4.14 6.81
C ARG A 210 0.60 -5.59 7.28
N LEU A 211 -0.28 -5.93 8.23
CA LEU A 211 -0.38 -7.31 8.72
C LEU A 211 -0.86 -8.26 7.62
N ARG A 212 -1.84 -7.86 6.81
CA ARG A 212 -2.31 -8.66 5.68
C ARG A 212 -1.17 -8.99 4.72
N TYR A 213 -0.41 -8.00 4.27
CA TYR A 213 0.72 -8.24 3.38
C TYR A 213 1.81 -9.07 4.05
N ALA A 214 2.05 -8.86 5.36
CA ALA A 214 3.00 -9.68 6.11
C ALA A 214 2.60 -11.15 6.13
N ILE A 215 1.33 -11.47 6.32
CA ILE A 215 0.83 -12.85 6.25
C ILE A 215 0.96 -13.38 4.81
N GLU A 216 0.56 -12.61 3.80
CA GLU A 216 0.58 -13.03 2.39
C GLU A 216 2.01 -13.36 1.92
N PHE A 217 3.01 -12.54 2.21
CA PHE A 217 4.39 -12.87 1.83
C PHE A 217 5.10 -13.88 2.76
N SER A 218 4.46 -14.29 3.85
CA SER A 218 4.98 -15.35 4.72
C SER A 218 4.60 -16.76 4.26
N GLU A 219 3.82 -16.87 3.18
CA GLU A 219 3.48 -18.16 2.59
C GLU A 219 4.75 -18.90 2.15
N GLY A 220 4.85 -20.18 2.45
CA GLY A 220 6.06 -21.00 2.23
C GLY A 220 7.22 -20.71 3.19
N GLY A 221 7.23 -19.56 3.86
CA GLY A 221 8.23 -19.21 4.89
C GLY A 221 7.85 -19.68 6.30
N LEU A 222 6.66 -20.23 6.49
CA LEU A 222 6.16 -20.79 7.75
C LEU A 222 5.76 -22.25 7.56
N PRO A 223 5.84 -23.10 8.60
CA PRO A 223 5.24 -24.44 8.60
C PRO A 223 3.77 -24.37 8.19
N ALA A 224 3.31 -25.36 7.42
CA ALA A 224 2.00 -25.34 6.80
C ALA A 224 0.83 -25.24 7.81
N ASP A 225 0.95 -25.89 8.94
CA ASP A 225 -0.01 -25.85 10.06
C ASP A 225 -0.05 -24.45 10.71
N VAL A 226 1.13 -23.86 10.94
CA VAL A 226 1.24 -22.48 11.47
C VAL A 226 0.64 -21.48 10.48
N TYR A 227 0.95 -21.61 9.18
CA TYR A 227 0.39 -20.73 8.15
C TYR A 227 -1.12 -20.89 8.00
N ALA A 228 -1.65 -22.11 8.19
CA ALA A 228 -3.10 -22.37 8.16
C ALA A 228 -3.86 -21.54 9.20
N SER A 229 -3.31 -21.35 10.39
CA SER A 229 -3.88 -20.49 11.43
C SER A 229 -3.94 -19.02 10.95
N TRP A 230 -2.89 -18.54 10.29
CA TRP A 230 -2.84 -17.18 9.75
C TRP A 230 -3.80 -16.95 8.56
N ARG A 231 -4.16 -17.99 7.80
CA ARG A 231 -5.17 -17.88 6.73
C ARG A 231 -6.54 -17.44 7.26
N ASN A 232 -6.93 -17.88 8.47
CA ASN A 232 -8.17 -17.42 9.09
C ASN A 232 -8.11 -15.93 9.44
N VAL A 233 -7.02 -15.48 10.04
CA VAL A 233 -6.77 -14.05 10.33
C VAL A 233 -6.79 -13.25 9.03
N LEU A 234 -6.16 -13.75 7.96
CA LEU A 234 -6.12 -13.11 6.65
C LEU A 234 -7.52 -12.89 6.05
N LYS A 235 -8.40 -13.90 6.16
CA LYS A 235 -9.81 -13.79 5.73
C LYS A 235 -10.54 -12.64 6.44
N HIS A 236 -10.38 -12.53 7.75
CA HIS A 236 -11.00 -11.47 8.53
C HIS A 236 -10.38 -10.10 8.25
N LEU A 237 -9.06 -10.03 8.05
CA LEU A 237 -8.36 -8.80 7.66
C LEU A 237 -8.88 -8.26 6.32
N ARG A 238 -9.05 -9.10 5.29
CA ARG A 238 -9.59 -8.70 3.99
C ARG A 238 -10.98 -8.09 4.15
N LYS A 239 -11.88 -8.75 4.89
CA LYS A 239 -13.24 -8.25 5.14
C LYS A 239 -13.24 -6.95 5.95
N GLY A 240 -12.42 -6.85 6.99
CA GLY A 240 -12.28 -5.63 7.80
C GLY A 240 -11.72 -4.45 7.00
N GLN A 241 -10.77 -4.71 6.10
CA GLN A 241 -10.20 -3.69 5.22
C GLN A 241 -11.19 -3.19 4.17
N GLN A 242 -12.04 -4.07 3.64
CA GLN A 242 -13.12 -3.66 2.74
C GLN A 242 -14.04 -2.65 3.43
N LEU A 243 -14.55 -2.99 4.63
CA LEU A 243 -15.46 -2.12 5.40
C LEU A 243 -14.82 -0.77 5.77
N LEU A 244 -13.54 -0.77 6.17
CA LEU A 244 -12.82 0.48 6.44
C LEU A 244 -12.40 1.21 5.15
N GLY A 245 -12.34 0.52 4.02
CA GLY A 245 -12.15 1.08 2.69
C GLY A 245 -13.37 1.90 2.28
N GLU A 246 -14.55 1.31 2.29
CA GLU A 246 -15.83 1.98 1.99
C GLU A 246 -16.00 3.28 2.80
N LEU A 247 -15.68 3.24 4.11
CA LEU A 247 -15.71 4.44 4.96
C LEU A 247 -14.70 5.52 4.55
N ASN A 248 -13.55 5.13 4.04
CA ASN A 248 -12.53 6.07 3.57
C ASN A 248 -12.90 6.68 2.22
N ASP A 249 -13.46 5.88 1.32
CA ASP A 249 -13.81 6.28 -0.03
C ASP A 249 -15.01 7.25 0.00
N ASP A 250 -16.02 7.01 0.86
CA ASP A 250 -17.09 7.97 1.16
C ASP A 250 -16.52 9.32 1.64
N GLU A 251 -15.45 9.29 2.42
CA GLU A 251 -14.84 10.51 2.95
C GLU A 251 -13.94 11.25 1.95
N VAL A 252 -13.22 10.52 1.09
CA VAL A 252 -12.43 11.11 -0.01
C VAL A 252 -13.37 11.78 -1.00
N ARG A 253 -14.44 11.09 -1.39
CA ARG A 253 -15.49 11.65 -2.25
C ARG A 253 -16.04 12.95 -1.69
N ARG A 254 -16.48 12.96 -0.43
CA ARG A 254 -17.00 14.17 0.22
C ARG A 254 -16.04 15.35 0.16
N LYS A 255 -14.74 15.13 0.38
CA LYS A 255 -13.73 16.18 0.30
C LYS A 255 -13.55 16.74 -1.12
N LEU A 256 -13.58 15.86 -2.12
CA LEU A 256 -13.49 16.27 -3.52
C LEU A 256 -14.69 17.15 -3.88
N PHE A 257 -15.89 16.81 -3.40
CA PHE A 257 -17.10 17.63 -3.61
C PHE A 257 -17.09 18.92 -2.81
N GLU A 258 -16.71 18.91 -1.53
CA GLU A 258 -16.58 20.15 -0.72
C GLU A 258 -15.62 21.17 -1.36
N SER A 259 -14.59 20.67 -2.07
CA SER A 259 -13.66 21.52 -2.83
C SER A 259 -14.29 22.07 -4.12
N ALA A 260 -15.30 21.39 -4.66
CA ALA A 260 -16.02 21.77 -5.87
C ALA A 260 -17.21 22.68 -5.59
N ASP A 261 -18.02 22.35 -4.55
CA ASP A 261 -19.19 23.12 -4.13
C ASP A 261 -18.84 24.52 -3.58
N ALA A 262 -17.58 24.71 -3.17
CA ALA A 262 -17.09 26.06 -2.81
C ALA A 262 -17.11 27.02 -4.01
N LEU A 263 -17.38 26.51 -5.22
CA LEU A 263 -17.49 27.28 -6.47
C LEU A 263 -18.93 27.44 -6.96
N ASP A 264 -19.91 26.69 -6.39
CA ASP A 264 -21.31 26.74 -6.85
C ASP A 264 -22.28 26.91 -5.64
N GLN A 265 -22.89 28.11 -5.55
CA GLN A 265 -23.85 28.47 -4.49
C GLN A 265 -25.28 28.14 -4.96
N GLY A 266 -25.81 26.94 -4.65
CA GLY A 266 -27.18 26.63 -5.04
C GLY A 266 -27.81 25.35 -4.54
N ALA A 267 -27.39 24.76 -3.44
CA ALA A 267 -27.95 23.48 -2.98
C ALA A 267 -29.20 23.61 -2.09
N ASP A 268 -30.23 22.82 -2.40
CA ASP A 268 -31.46 22.64 -1.62
C ASP A 268 -31.16 22.07 -0.22
N GLU A 269 -31.28 22.88 0.83
CA GLU A 269 -30.97 22.52 2.22
C GLU A 269 -31.75 21.32 2.74
N GLY A 270 -32.98 21.08 2.27
CA GLY A 270 -33.82 19.95 2.69
C GLY A 270 -33.28 18.60 2.23
N LYS A 271 -32.86 18.50 0.98
CA LYS A 271 -32.24 17.29 0.40
C LYS A 271 -30.90 17.00 1.05
N ALA A 272 -30.09 18.04 1.28
CA ALA A 272 -28.80 17.91 1.94
C ALA A 272 -28.91 17.38 3.39
N ARG A 273 -29.96 17.79 4.12
CA ARG A 273 -30.22 17.28 5.49
C ARG A 273 -30.59 15.79 5.51
N HIS A 274 -31.46 15.36 4.60
CA HIS A 274 -31.87 13.95 4.49
C HIS A 274 -30.69 13.05 4.13
N GLN A 275 -29.88 13.47 3.17
CA GLN A 275 -28.67 12.77 2.76
C GLN A 275 -27.65 12.61 3.89
N ARG A 276 -27.40 13.65 4.68
CA ARG A 276 -26.52 13.60 5.88
C ARG A 276 -27.00 12.59 6.92
N VAL A 277 -28.31 12.43 7.12
CA VAL A 277 -28.88 11.44 8.06
C VAL A 277 -28.63 10.02 7.56
N HIS A 278 -28.84 9.77 6.27
CA HIS A 278 -28.58 8.48 5.64
C HIS A 278 -27.09 8.09 5.72
N GLU A 279 -26.20 9.00 5.41
CA GLU A 279 -24.75 8.81 5.51
C GLU A 279 -24.30 8.49 6.93
N ARG A 280 -24.85 9.17 7.95
CA ARG A 280 -24.58 8.87 9.37
C ARG A 280 -25.02 7.47 9.77
N LYS A 281 -26.20 7.02 9.34
CA LYS A 281 -26.69 5.66 9.58
C LYS A 281 -25.80 4.61 8.92
N ARG A 282 -25.48 4.79 7.64
CA ARG A 282 -24.58 3.90 6.88
C ARG A 282 -23.20 3.81 7.53
N LYS A 283 -22.61 4.94 7.89
CA LYS A 283 -21.32 5.00 8.60
C LYS A 283 -21.36 4.24 9.93
N SER A 284 -22.44 4.42 10.73
CA SER A 284 -22.60 3.69 11.99
C SER A 284 -22.68 2.18 11.78
N GLN A 285 -23.44 1.72 10.78
CA GLN A 285 -23.53 0.29 10.43
C GLN A 285 -22.21 -0.29 9.99
N LEU A 286 -21.47 0.39 9.10
CA LEU A 286 -20.15 -0.06 8.64
C LEU A 286 -19.17 -0.16 9.82
N LEU A 287 -19.17 0.80 10.73
CA LEU A 287 -18.33 0.78 11.92
C LEU A 287 -18.66 -0.37 12.88
N ARG A 288 -19.95 -0.68 13.09
CA ARG A 288 -20.38 -1.83 13.91
C ARG A 288 -19.90 -3.14 13.27
N ARG A 289 -20.09 -3.32 11.95
CA ARG A 289 -19.65 -4.50 11.23
C ARG A 289 -18.12 -4.64 11.24
N ALA A 290 -17.39 -3.56 11.02
CA ALA A 290 -15.93 -3.55 11.12
C ALA A 290 -15.47 -3.94 12.53
N ALA A 291 -16.04 -3.33 13.57
CA ALA A 291 -15.69 -3.65 14.97
C ALA A 291 -15.92 -5.13 15.31
N ALA A 292 -17.00 -5.74 14.80
CA ALA A 292 -17.26 -7.18 14.98
C ALA A 292 -16.20 -8.05 14.30
N ILE A 293 -15.74 -7.67 13.10
CA ILE A 293 -14.67 -8.39 12.41
C ILE A 293 -13.33 -8.26 13.16
N TYR A 294 -12.99 -7.07 13.64
CA TYR A 294 -11.74 -6.85 14.38
C TYR A 294 -11.73 -7.55 15.75
N ARG A 295 -12.87 -7.83 16.35
CA ARG A 295 -12.96 -8.72 17.54
C ARG A 295 -12.59 -10.15 17.18
N LYS A 296 -13.12 -10.69 16.07
CA LYS A 296 -12.77 -12.04 15.58
C LYS A 296 -11.30 -12.20 15.18
N ILE A 297 -10.61 -11.12 14.87
CA ILE A 297 -9.16 -11.13 14.64
C ILE A 297 -8.41 -11.27 15.97
N ALA A 298 -8.98 -10.83 17.07
CA ALA A 298 -8.37 -10.85 18.39
C ALA A 298 -8.63 -12.15 19.16
N GLU A 299 -9.59 -12.96 18.73
CA GLU A 299 -9.88 -14.34 19.18
C GLU A 299 -8.91 -15.33 18.52
#